data_4f36d892e72aca555a1774e5c31e5146
#
_entry.id   4f36d892e72aca555a1774e5c31e5146
#
_cell.length_a   1.000
_cell.length_b   1.000
_cell.length_c   1.000
_cell.angle_alpha   90.00
_cell.angle_beta   90.00
_cell.angle_gamma   90.00
#
_symmetry.space_group_name_H-M   'P 1'
#
loop_
_entity.id
_entity.type
_entity.pdbx_description
1 polymer ?
#
loop_
_entity_poly.entity_id
_entity_poly.type
_entity_poly.pdbx_seq_one_letter_code
_entity_poly.pdbx_strand_id
1 'polypeptide(L)'
;LTHLVRNSLDHGIELPEKRLAAGKNSVGNLILSAEHQGGNICIEVTDDGAGLNRERILAKAASQGLTVSENMSDDEVAMLIFAPGFSTAEQVTDVSGRGVGMDVVKRNIQEMGGHVEIQSMQGTGTTIRILLPLTLAILDGMSVRVADEVFILPLNAVMESLQPREADLHPLAG
;
A
#
# COMPACT_ATOMS: atom_id res chain seq x y z
N LEU A 1 1.68 -0.46 9.80
CA LEU A 1 0.95 0.60 10.54
C LEU A 1 1.84 1.77 10.89
N THR A 2 3.03 1.57 11.44
CA THR A 2 3.98 2.64 11.80
C THR A 2 4.22 3.63 10.65
N HIS A 3 4.28 3.13 9.42
CA HIS A 3 4.47 3.98 8.23
C HIS A 3 3.27 4.88 7.95
N LEU A 4 2.05 4.39 8.15
CA LEU A 4 0.82 5.19 7.98
C LEU A 4 0.74 6.27 9.05
N VAL A 5 0.98 5.91 10.31
CA VAL A 5 1.02 6.86 11.43
C VAL A 5 2.06 7.95 11.18
N ARG A 6 3.26 7.58 10.72
CA ARG A 6 4.31 8.54 10.39
C ARG A 6 3.89 9.47 9.24
N ASN A 7 3.26 8.94 8.19
CA ASN A 7 2.79 9.77 7.08
C ASN A 7 1.74 10.80 7.52
N SER A 8 0.81 10.40 8.39
CA SER A 8 -0.15 11.36 8.96
C SER A 8 0.54 12.44 9.78
N LEU A 9 1.55 12.09 10.60
CA LEU A 9 2.26 13.06 11.44
C LEU A 9 3.17 13.97 10.63
N ASP A 10 3.92 13.43 9.66
CA ASP A 10 4.94 14.18 8.93
C ASP A 10 4.36 15.00 7.77
N HIS A 11 3.24 14.52 7.19
CA HIS A 11 2.69 15.07 5.95
C HIS A 11 1.19 15.42 6.02
N GLY A 12 0.42 14.76 6.89
CA GLY A 12 -1.02 14.98 7.02
C GLY A 12 -1.35 16.16 7.93
N ILE A 13 -0.84 16.13 9.14
CA ILE A 13 -1.17 17.12 10.18
C ILE A 13 -0.35 18.40 9.97
N GLU A 14 -1.04 19.53 9.87
CA GLU A 14 -0.43 20.85 9.70
C GLU A 14 0.21 21.34 11.01
N LEU A 15 1.19 22.23 10.87
CA LEU A 15 1.78 22.94 12.00
C LEU A 15 0.72 23.76 12.77
N PRO A 16 0.86 23.92 14.09
CA PRO A 16 -0.14 24.59 14.94
C PRO A 16 -0.63 25.94 14.40
N GLU A 17 0.27 26.75 13.87
CA GLU A 17 -0.04 28.07 13.32
C GLU A 17 -0.97 27.98 12.09
N LYS A 18 -0.71 27.00 11.20
CA LYS A 18 -1.54 26.78 10.00
C LYS A 18 -2.91 26.23 10.39
N ARG A 19 -2.97 25.36 11.42
CA ARG A 19 -4.23 24.82 11.93
C ARG A 19 -5.11 25.94 12.49
N LEU A 20 -4.56 26.80 13.32
CA LEU A 20 -5.27 27.96 13.88
C LEU A 20 -5.75 28.91 12.76
N ALA A 21 -4.94 29.18 11.76
CA ALA A 21 -5.33 30.00 10.61
C ALA A 21 -6.48 29.37 9.79
N ALA A 22 -6.59 28.04 9.80
CA ALA A 22 -7.68 27.30 9.17
C ALA A 22 -8.91 27.09 10.08
N GLY A 23 -8.92 27.67 11.28
CA GLY A 23 -10.00 27.54 12.25
C GLY A 23 -10.03 26.20 12.99
N LYS A 24 -8.95 25.43 12.95
CA LYS A 24 -8.77 24.16 13.64
C LYS A 24 -8.11 24.35 15.02
N ASN A 25 -8.19 23.35 15.89
CA ASN A 25 -7.39 23.32 17.12
C ASN A 25 -5.89 23.28 16.78
N SER A 26 -5.06 23.88 17.61
CA SER A 26 -3.59 23.87 17.45
C SER A 26 -3.00 22.45 17.54
N VAL A 27 -3.66 21.56 18.26
CA VAL A 27 -3.29 20.15 18.40
C VAL A 27 -4.04 19.34 17.36
N GLY A 28 -3.30 18.58 16.52
CA GLY A 28 -3.87 17.64 15.59
C GLY A 28 -4.26 16.32 16.27
N ASN A 29 -5.27 15.67 15.73
CA ASN A 29 -5.74 14.37 16.20
C ASN A 29 -5.38 13.28 15.18
N LEU A 30 -4.87 12.17 15.70
CA LEU A 30 -4.66 10.94 14.96
C LEU A 30 -5.36 9.81 15.71
N ILE A 31 -6.29 9.15 15.04
CA ILE A 31 -7.08 8.06 15.59
C ILE A 31 -6.67 6.78 14.90
N LEU A 32 -6.36 5.77 15.70
CA LEU A 32 -6.11 4.41 15.25
C LEU A 32 -7.19 3.52 15.82
N SER A 33 -7.95 2.84 14.98
CA SER A 33 -8.98 1.89 15.37
C SER A 33 -8.81 0.55 14.67
N ALA A 34 -9.36 -0.49 15.29
CA ALA A 34 -9.44 -1.82 14.70
C ALA A 34 -10.73 -2.50 15.14
N GLU A 35 -11.45 -3.07 14.20
CA GLU A 35 -12.71 -3.76 14.46
C GLU A 35 -12.90 -4.99 13.57
N HIS A 36 -13.76 -5.89 14.00
CA HIS A 36 -14.21 -7.02 13.19
C HIS A 36 -15.32 -6.57 12.24
N GLN A 37 -15.13 -6.80 10.94
CA GLN A 37 -16.10 -6.45 9.92
C GLN A 37 -16.27 -7.60 8.92
N GLY A 38 -17.37 -8.34 9.00
CA GLY A 38 -17.77 -9.31 7.97
C GLY A 38 -16.74 -10.38 7.65
N GLY A 39 -16.05 -10.96 8.65
CA GLY A 39 -15.00 -11.96 8.45
C GLY A 39 -13.61 -11.38 8.16
N ASN A 40 -13.48 -10.05 8.20
CA ASN A 40 -12.22 -9.33 8.10
C ASN A 40 -11.92 -8.58 9.40
N ILE A 41 -10.67 -8.22 9.58
CA ILE A 41 -10.27 -7.14 10.49
C ILE A 41 -10.16 -5.86 9.66
N CYS A 42 -10.91 -4.85 10.04
CA CYS A 42 -10.80 -3.50 9.52
C CYS A 42 -9.91 -2.67 10.45
N ILE A 43 -8.83 -2.12 9.93
CA ILE A 43 -7.93 -1.22 10.67
C ILE A 43 -8.02 0.14 9.99
N GLU A 44 -8.31 1.18 10.79
CA GLU A 44 -8.39 2.55 10.29
C GLU A 44 -7.35 3.44 10.95
N VAL A 45 -6.75 4.29 10.14
CA VAL A 45 -5.87 5.39 10.57
C VAL A 45 -6.49 6.67 10.04
N THR A 46 -6.98 7.52 10.94
CA THR A 46 -7.66 8.77 10.61
C THR A 46 -6.94 9.96 11.22
N ASP A 47 -6.60 10.93 10.40
CA ASP A 47 -6.08 12.23 10.85
C ASP A 47 -7.05 13.36 10.52
N ASP A 48 -7.00 14.45 11.30
CA ASP A 48 -7.74 15.69 11.05
C ASP A 48 -6.84 16.76 10.38
N GLY A 49 -5.87 16.30 9.58
CA GLY A 49 -4.89 17.14 8.92
C GLY A 49 -5.40 17.88 7.69
N ALA A 50 -4.48 18.30 6.84
CA ALA A 50 -4.79 19.08 5.64
C ALA A 50 -5.56 18.30 4.57
N GLY A 51 -5.64 16.98 4.68
CA GLY A 51 -6.13 16.13 3.61
C GLY A 51 -5.21 16.11 2.40
N LEU A 52 -5.58 15.35 1.39
CA LEU A 52 -4.84 15.24 0.14
C LEU A 52 -5.21 16.38 -0.81
N ASN A 53 -4.20 16.99 -1.42
CA ASN A 53 -4.40 18.02 -2.44
C ASN A 53 -4.48 17.35 -3.82
N ARG A 54 -5.69 17.31 -4.39
CA ARG A 54 -6.01 16.71 -5.69
C ARG A 54 -5.09 17.21 -6.80
N GLU A 55 -4.94 18.52 -6.93
CA GLU A 55 -4.17 19.13 -8.01
C GLU A 55 -2.69 18.74 -7.94
N ARG A 56 -2.11 18.75 -6.73
CA ARG A 56 -0.72 18.34 -6.53
C ARG A 56 -0.50 16.86 -6.85
N ILE A 57 -1.45 15.99 -6.50
CA ILE A 57 -1.37 14.56 -6.80
C ILE A 57 -1.44 14.34 -8.31
N LEU A 58 -2.40 14.96 -9.00
CA LEU A 58 -2.54 14.85 -10.46
C LEU A 58 -1.30 15.37 -11.18
N ALA A 59 -0.80 16.55 -10.79
CA ALA A 59 0.40 17.13 -11.39
C ALA A 59 1.63 16.21 -11.22
N LYS A 60 1.78 15.63 -10.02
CA LYS A 60 2.88 14.71 -9.74
C LYS A 60 2.74 13.40 -10.51
N ALA A 61 1.55 12.81 -10.53
CA ALA A 61 1.27 11.60 -11.29
C ALA A 61 1.59 11.80 -12.78
N ALA A 62 1.15 12.92 -13.36
CA ALA A 62 1.45 13.28 -14.75
C ALA A 62 2.96 13.43 -15.00
N SER A 63 3.70 14.07 -14.07
CA SER A 63 5.15 14.22 -14.19
C SER A 63 5.92 12.88 -14.12
N GLN A 64 5.29 11.86 -13.53
CA GLN A 64 5.83 10.50 -13.45
C GLN A 64 5.37 9.59 -14.60
N GLY A 65 4.62 10.13 -15.55
CA GLY A 65 4.13 9.38 -16.71
C GLY A 65 2.92 8.47 -16.41
N LEU A 66 2.26 8.67 -15.27
CA LEU A 66 1.02 7.97 -14.97
C LEU A 66 -0.12 8.57 -15.80
N THR A 67 -1.00 7.71 -16.30
CA THR A 67 -2.20 8.17 -17.01
C THR A 67 -3.17 8.79 -16.01
N VAL A 68 -3.39 10.08 -16.11
CA VAL A 68 -4.33 10.83 -15.28
C VAL A 68 -5.40 11.50 -16.13
N SER A 69 -6.59 11.66 -15.57
CA SER A 69 -7.70 12.37 -16.18
C SER A 69 -8.30 13.35 -15.18
N GLU A 70 -8.73 14.50 -15.65
CA GLU A 70 -9.45 15.49 -14.83
C GLU A 70 -10.77 14.94 -14.29
N ASN A 71 -11.34 13.94 -15.00
CA ASN A 71 -12.61 13.30 -14.61
C ASN A 71 -12.47 12.20 -13.55
N MET A 72 -11.25 11.91 -13.07
CA MET A 72 -11.05 10.94 -11.97
C MET A 72 -11.78 11.42 -10.72
N SER A 73 -12.42 10.50 -10.01
CA SER A 73 -13.00 10.78 -8.68
C SER A 73 -11.91 11.09 -7.65
N ASP A 74 -12.28 11.71 -6.53
CA ASP A 74 -11.33 12.02 -5.46
C ASP A 74 -10.69 10.76 -4.88
N ASP A 75 -11.43 9.67 -4.77
CA ASP A 75 -10.92 8.38 -4.31
C ASP A 75 -9.92 7.78 -5.31
N GLU A 76 -10.19 7.87 -6.62
CA GLU A 76 -9.24 7.42 -7.64
C GLU A 76 -7.95 8.25 -7.62
N VAL A 77 -8.06 9.56 -7.44
CA VAL A 77 -6.89 10.43 -7.30
C VAL A 77 -6.12 10.10 -6.00
N ALA A 78 -6.83 9.92 -4.90
CA ALA A 78 -6.20 9.54 -3.64
C ALA A 78 -5.45 8.20 -3.74
N MET A 79 -5.98 7.25 -4.50
CA MET A 79 -5.32 5.95 -4.73
C MET A 79 -4.00 6.05 -5.51
N LEU A 80 -3.74 7.14 -6.22
CA LEU A 80 -2.46 7.36 -6.93
C LEU A 80 -1.26 7.43 -5.98
N ILE A 81 -1.45 7.81 -4.71
CA ILE A 81 -0.35 7.82 -3.73
C ILE A 81 0.25 6.45 -3.47
N PHE A 82 -0.49 5.38 -3.79
CA PHE A 82 -0.04 4.00 -3.71
C PHE A 82 0.61 3.49 -5.01
N ALA A 83 0.73 4.32 -6.03
CA ALA A 83 1.43 3.93 -7.25
C ALA A 83 2.93 3.76 -6.99
N PRO A 84 3.59 2.78 -7.67
CA PRO A 84 5.03 2.57 -7.51
C PRO A 84 5.83 3.84 -7.77
N GLY A 85 6.72 4.18 -6.84
CA GLY A 85 7.56 5.37 -6.94
C GLY A 85 6.83 6.70 -6.68
N PHE A 86 5.54 6.67 -6.33
CA PHE A 86 4.78 7.87 -5.99
C PHE A 86 5.10 8.34 -4.56
N SER A 87 6.31 8.81 -4.31
CA SER A 87 6.64 9.48 -3.05
C SER A 87 6.43 10.98 -3.17
N THR A 88 5.73 11.59 -2.21
CA THR A 88 5.57 13.05 -2.14
C THR A 88 6.77 13.75 -1.50
N ALA A 89 7.70 13.01 -0.91
CA ALA A 89 8.89 13.56 -0.28
C ALA A 89 9.92 13.95 -1.33
N GLU A 90 10.31 15.22 -1.35
CA GLU A 90 11.45 15.73 -2.13
C GLU A 90 12.79 15.28 -1.53
N GLN A 91 12.79 14.73 -0.33
CA GLN A 91 13.98 14.19 0.33
C GLN A 91 13.66 12.81 0.92
N VAL A 92 14.42 11.84 0.48
CA VAL A 92 14.56 10.55 1.16
C VAL A 92 15.35 10.82 2.44
N THR A 93 14.67 11.22 3.50
CA THR A 93 15.30 11.29 4.83
C THR A 93 15.29 9.89 5.43
N ASP A 94 16.35 9.19 5.11
CA ASP A 94 16.60 7.83 5.48
C ASP A 94 17.25 7.72 6.84
N VAL A 95 16.56 7.16 7.81
CA VAL A 95 17.18 6.55 8.98
C VAL A 95 17.29 5.03 8.82
N SER A 96 16.77 4.44 7.73
CA SER A 96 16.71 2.99 7.50
C SER A 96 17.19 2.51 6.14
N GLY A 97 17.68 3.36 5.23
CA GLY A 97 18.26 2.90 3.94
C GLY A 97 17.32 2.13 2.99
N ARG A 98 16.03 2.04 3.31
CA ARG A 98 15.02 1.43 2.44
C ARG A 98 13.82 2.36 2.38
N GLY A 99 13.73 3.16 1.33
CA GLY A 99 12.57 4.01 1.06
C GLY A 99 11.29 3.17 1.02
N VAL A 100 10.62 3.03 2.17
CA VAL A 100 9.33 2.34 2.24
C VAL A 100 8.26 3.33 1.81
N GLY A 101 7.87 3.26 0.53
CA GLY A 101 6.77 4.06 -0.01
C GLY A 101 5.40 3.48 0.36
N MET A 102 4.34 4.22 0.05
CA MET A 102 2.96 3.76 0.22
C MET A 102 2.63 2.57 -0.70
N ASP A 103 3.34 2.42 -1.81
CA ASP A 103 3.29 1.26 -2.70
C ASP A 103 3.68 -0.05 -2.01
N VAL A 104 4.71 0.00 -1.16
CA VAL A 104 5.12 -1.16 -0.35
C VAL A 104 4.05 -1.52 0.67
N VAL A 105 3.42 -0.52 1.30
CA VAL A 105 2.29 -0.75 2.23
C VAL A 105 1.16 -1.48 1.52
N LYS A 106 0.75 -0.99 0.34
CA LYS A 106 -0.32 -1.61 -0.46
C LYS A 106 0.03 -3.05 -0.85
N ARG A 107 1.25 -3.27 -1.33
CA ARG A 107 1.73 -4.60 -1.73
C ARG A 107 1.67 -5.58 -0.56
N ASN A 108 2.21 -5.22 0.59
CA ASN A 108 2.20 -6.10 1.77
C ASN A 108 0.78 -6.46 2.22
N ILE A 109 -0.16 -5.50 2.14
CA ILE A 109 -1.57 -5.76 2.46
C ILE A 109 -2.18 -6.72 1.45
N GLN A 110 -1.89 -6.56 0.15
CA GLN A 110 -2.37 -7.45 -0.91
C GLN A 110 -1.79 -8.86 -0.80
N GLU A 111 -0.52 -8.99 -0.43
CA GLU A 111 0.13 -10.29 -0.18
C GLU A 111 -0.52 -11.06 0.99
N MET A 112 -1.09 -10.33 1.95
CA MET A 112 -1.87 -10.92 3.05
C MET A 112 -3.34 -11.20 2.65
N GLY A 113 -3.70 -11.02 1.38
CA GLY A 113 -5.07 -11.20 0.88
C GLY A 113 -6.01 -10.06 1.24
N GLY A 114 -5.49 -8.95 1.74
CA GLY A 114 -6.25 -7.76 2.11
C GLY A 114 -6.29 -6.70 1.02
N HIS A 115 -6.94 -5.60 1.32
CA HIS A 115 -6.95 -4.41 0.47
C HIS A 115 -6.92 -3.13 1.30
N VAL A 116 -6.54 -2.03 0.65
CA VAL A 116 -6.46 -0.71 1.25
C VAL A 116 -7.41 0.22 0.54
N GLU A 117 -8.11 1.01 1.32
CA GLU A 117 -8.97 2.12 0.85
C GLU A 117 -8.46 3.43 1.45
N ILE A 118 -8.73 4.53 0.77
CA ILE A 118 -8.38 5.86 1.25
C ILE A 118 -9.52 6.82 0.94
N GLN A 119 -9.88 7.59 1.95
CA GLN A 119 -10.82 8.70 1.84
C GLN A 119 -10.13 9.95 2.35
N SER A 120 -10.16 11.01 1.58
CA SER A 120 -9.53 12.26 1.97
C SER A 120 -10.32 13.45 1.47
N MET A 121 -10.48 14.42 2.34
CA MET A 121 -11.08 15.70 2.02
C MET A 121 -10.12 16.82 2.39
N GLN A 122 -9.78 17.62 1.41
CA GLN A 122 -8.87 18.76 1.61
C GLN A 122 -9.39 19.70 2.69
N GLY A 123 -8.55 20.07 3.63
CA GLY A 123 -8.89 20.88 4.78
C GLY A 123 -9.50 20.12 5.96
N THR A 124 -9.91 18.87 5.79
CA THR A 124 -10.61 18.09 6.83
C THR A 124 -9.75 16.96 7.40
N GLY A 125 -9.00 16.26 6.53
CA GLY A 125 -8.12 15.17 6.94
C GLY A 125 -8.14 13.98 6.00
N THR A 126 -7.54 12.87 6.45
CA THR A 126 -7.43 11.64 5.67
C THR A 126 -7.75 10.43 6.55
N THR A 127 -8.48 9.48 5.99
CA THR A 127 -8.73 8.16 6.57
C THR A 127 -8.17 7.09 5.63
N ILE A 128 -7.28 6.26 6.13
CA ILE A 128 -6.77 5.08 5.44
C ILE A 128 -7.35 3.86 6.16
N ARG A 129 -8.06 3.04 5.40
CA ARG A 129 -8.70 1.80 5.87
C ARG A 129 -7.99 0.61 5.27
N ILE A 130 -7.63 -0.35 6.10
CA ILE A 130 -7.02 -1.62 5.74
C ILE A 130 -7.98 -2.73 6.11
N LEU A 131 -8.38 -3.54 5.14
CA LEU A 131 -9.19 -4.73 5.39
C LEU A 131 -8.30 -5.97 5.21
N LEU A 132 -8.20 -6.77 6.25
CA LEU A 132 -7.44 -8.02 6.26
C LEU A 132 -8.39 -9.19 6.55
N PRO A 133 -8.38 -10.27 5.74
CA PRO A 133 -9.18 -11.43 6.04
C PRO A 133 -8.71 -12.09 7.34
N LEU A 134 -9.67 -12.50 8.18
CA LEU A 134 -9.38 -13.26 9.41
C LEU A 134 -8.99 -14.70 9.12
N THR A 135 -9.40 -15.20 7.97
CA THR A 135 -8.99 -16.53 7.52
C THR A 135 -7.50 -16.47 7.15
N LEU A 136 -6.72 -17.38 7.71
CA LEU A 136 -5.41 -17.70 7.18
C LEU A 136 -5.58 -17.84 5.67
N ALA A 137 -4.81 -17.12 4.88
CA ALA A 137 -4.77 -17.32 3.45
C ALA A 137 -4.46 -18.82 3.25
N ILE A 138 -5.47 -19.57 2.81
CA ILE A 138 -5.24 -20.94 2.33
C ILE A 138 -4.49 -20.71 1.03
N LEU A 139 -3.17 -20.83 1.11
CA LEU A 139 -2.33 -20.83 -0.09
C LEU A 139 -2.50 -22.20 -0.72
N ASP A 140 -3.20 -22.25 -1.83
CA ASP A 140 -3.18 -23.44 -2.67
C ASP A 140 -1.74 -23.70 -3.08
N GLY A 141 -1.23 -24.87 -2.71
CA GLY A 141 0.13 -25.27 -2.97
C GLY A 141 0.17 -26.55 -3.80
N MET A 142 1.10 -26.61 -4.74
CA MET A 142 1.43 -27.82 -5.48
C MET A 142 2.55 -28.55 -4.74
N SER A 143 2.32 -29.82 -4.38
CA SER A 143 3.37 -30.67 -3.84
C SER A 143 4.26 -31.21 -4.96
N VAL A 144 5.56 -31.01 -4.84
CA VAL A 144 6.56 -31.52 -5.80
C VAL A 144 7.52 -32.42 -5.04
N ARG A 145 7.72 -33.63 -5.54
CA ARG A 145 8.70 -34.57 -4.99
C ARG A 145 10.01 -34.47 -5.77
N VAL A 146 11.10 -34.27 -5.06
CA VAL A 146 12.46 -34.30 -5.61
C VAL A 146 13.25 -35.32 -4.82
N ALA A 147 13.58 -36.45 -5.43
CA ALA A 147 14.12 -37.62 -4.77
C ALA A 147 13.20 -38.09 -3.62
N ASP A 148 13.68 -38.09 -2.39
CA ASP A 148 12.92 -38.52 -1.21
C ASP A 148 12.26 -37.35 -0.45
N GLU A 149 12.46 -36.13 -0.90
CA GLU A 149 11.91 -34.93 -0.25
C GLU A 149 10.68 -34.39 -0.99
N VAL A 150 9.73 -33.84 -0.22
CA VAL A 150 8.51 -33.22 -0.75
C VAL A 150 8.56 -31.72 -0.43
N PHE A 151 8.46 -30.91 -1.49
CA PHE A 151 8.38 -29.48 -1.41
C PHE A 151 6.96 -29.01 -1.73
N ILE A 152 6.53 -27.91 -1.11
CA ILE A 152 5.26 -27.26 -1.42
C ILE A 152 5.57 -25.93 -2.11
N LEU A 153 5.14 -25.82 -3.36
CA LEU A 153 5.26 -24.59 -4.17
C LEU A 153 3.92 -23.86 -4.13
N PRO A 154 3.89 -22.56 -3.80
CA PRO A 154 2.66 -21.75 -3.92
C PRO A 154 2.18 -21.75 -5.37
N LEU A 155 0.88 -22.05 -5.62
CA LEU A 155 0.33 -22.13 -6.98
C LEU A 155 0.45 -20.80 -7.75
N ASN A 156 0.41 -19.68 -7.04
CA ASN A 156 0.61 -18.36 -7.66
C ASN A 156 2.05 -18.10 -8.15
N ALA A 157 3.01 -18.92 -7.74
CA ALA A 157 4.41 -18.88 -8.22
C ALA A 157 4.66 -19.84 -9.38
N VAL A 158 3.69 -20.73 -9.70
CA VAL A 158 3.81 -21.69 -10.79
C VAL A 158 3.24 -21.07 -12.05
N MET A 159 4.09 -20.81 -13.03
CA MET A 159 3.68 -20.26 -14.32
C MET A 159 3.25 -21.36 -15.28
N GLU A 160 4.02 -22.47 -15.31
CA GLU A 160 3.82 -23.57 -16.26
C GLU A 160 4.44 -24.84 -15.68
N SER A 161 3.85 -25.99 -16.04
CA SER A 161 4.40 -27.32 -15.76
C SER A 161 4.75 -28.00 -17.08
N LEU A 162 6.02 -28.29 -17.28
CA LEU A 162 6.53 -28.93 -18.48
C LEU A 162 7.01 -30.34 -18.15
N GLN A 163 6.70 -31.28 -19.03
CA GLN A 163 7.32 -32.62 -19.02
C GLN A 163 8.42 -32.63 -20.10
N PRO A 164 9.71 -32.50 -19.72
CA PRO A 164 10.79 -32.49 -20.69
C PRO A 164 10.90 -33.86 -21.34
N ARG A 165 11.14 -33.88 -22.66
CA ARG A 165 11.52 -35.10 -23.38
C ARG A 165 13.04 -35.30 -23.26
N GLU A 166 13.49 -36.53 -23.41
CA GLU A 166 14.94 -36.86 -23.29
C GLU A 166 15.80 -36.02 -24.25
N ALA A 167 15.25 -35.67 -25.42
CA ALA A 167 15.90 -34.81 -26.40
C ALA A 167 16.06 -33.32 -25.96
N ASP A 168 15.29 -32.90 -24.96
CA ASP A 168 15.28 -31.53 -24.45
C ASP A 168 16.29 -31.35 -23.27
N LEU A 169 16.93 -32.46 -22.85
CA LEU A 169 17.88 -32.48 -21.75
C LEU A 169 19.31 -32.31 -22.26
N HIS A 170 19.95 -31.24 -21.90
CA HIS A 170 21.36 -30.98 -22.21
C HIS A 170 22.21 -31.11 -20.94
N PRO A 171 23.23 -32.00 -20.90
CA PRO A 171 24.13 -32.05 -19.75
C PRO A 171 24.92 -30.75 -19.65
N LEU A 172 24.83 -30.06 -18.54
CA LEU A 172 25.75 -28.97 -18.24
C LEU A 172 27.07 -29.61 -17.83
N ALA A 173 28.11 -29.38 -18.62
CA ALA A 173 29.47 -29.72 -18.24
C ALA A 173 29.84 -28.93 -16.99
N GLY A 174 29.99 -29.61 -15.83
CA GLY A 174 30.46 -29.06 -14.58
C GLY A 174 31.98 -28.77 -14.62
#